data_b6ead4fb3aa733a6fe2162219b578d9f
#
_entry.id   b6ead4fb3aa733a6fe2162219b578d9f
#
_cell.length_a   1.000
_cell.length_b   1.000
_cell.length_c   1.000
_cell.angle_alpha   90.00
_cell.angle_beta   90.00
_cell.angle_gamma   90.00
#
_symmetry.space_group_name_H-M   'P 1'
#
loop_
_entity.id
_entity.type
_entity.pdbx_description
1 polymer ?
#
loop_
_entity_poly.entity_id
_entity_poly.type
_entity_poly.pdbx_seq_one_letter_code
_entity_poly.pdbx_strand_id
1 'polypeptide(L)'
;MSIKNALASVAVKNLSAACPWYQTLLGRPADSVPMAELAEWKFEGGGWLEVYQLPERAGTGSFTPAVSSIDEQVARLGRMNIDTSQRSAGEKVKTLMITDPDGNHIAFAETTDPHMAQ
;
A
#
# COMPACT_ATOMS: atom_id res chain seq x y z
N MET A 1 13.79 -19.63 17.19
CA MET A 1 12.56 -19.05 16.60
C MET A 1 12.78 -18.73 15.14
N SER A 2 11.77 -18.99 14.33
CA SER A 2 11.89 -18.78 12.89
C SER A 2 10.70 -17.94 12.40
N ILE A 3 10.98 -16.71 12.00
CA ILE A 3 9.97 -15.83 11.38
C ILE A 3 9.95 -16.14 9.89
N LYS A 4 8.78 -16.49 9.35
CA LYS A 4 8.64 -16.88 7.94
C LYS A 4 8.28 -15.72 7.04
N ASN A 5 7.57 -14.74 7.56
CA ASN A 5 7.11 -13.61 6.76
C ASN A 5 6.59 -12.52 7.69
N ALA A 6 6.22 -11.38 7.11
CA ALA A 6 5.58 -10.29 7.83
C ALA A 6 4.48 -9.71 6.94
N LEU A 7 3.42 -9.21 7.58
CA LEU A 7 2.30 -8.58 6.91
C LEU A 7 2.21 -7.12 7.34
N ALA A 8 1.91 -6.24 6.39
CA ALA A 8 1.53 -4.87 6.71
C ALA A 8 0.01 -4.83 6.91
N SER A 9 -0.45 -3.99 7.83
CA SER A 9 -1.87 -3.91 8.15
C SER A 9 -2.31 -2.46 8.26
N VAL A 10 -3.44 -2.12 7.64
CA VAL A 10 -4.04 -0.80 7.77
C VAL A 10 -5.52 -0.93 8.14
N ALA A 11 -5.97 -0.07 9.02
CA ALA A 11 -7.37 -0.04 9.44
C ALA A 11 -8.15 0.98 8.63
N VAL A 12 -9.37 0.61 8.27
CA VAL A 12 -10.30 1.48 7.55
C VAL A 12 -11.63 1.54 8.30
N LYS A 13 -12.41 2.57 8.04
CA LYS A 13 -13.73 2.73 8.68
C LYS A 13 -14.73 1.71 8.20
N ASN A 14 -14.70 1.41 6.91
CA ASN A 14 -15.70 0.53 6.27
C ASN A 14 -15.00 -0.22 5.15
N LEU A 15 -14.86 -1.53 5.30
CA LEU A 15 -14.15 -2.34 4.32
C LEU A 15 -14.85 -2.38 2.97
N SER A 16 -16.18 -2.43 2.96
CA SER A 16 -16.91 -2.49 1.68
C SER A 16 -16.74 -1.22 0.87
N ALA A 17 -16.47 -0.08 1.50
CA ALA A 17 -16.14 1.17 0.82
C ALA A 17 -14.66 1.23 0.42
N ALA A 18 -13.77 0.74 1.29
CA ALA A 18 -12.32 0.80 1.08
C ALA A 18 -11.83 -0.23 0.06
N CYS A 19 -12.44 -1.39 0.02
CA CYS A 19 -12.00 -2.51 -0.83
C CYS A 19 -11.92 -2.14 -2.31
N PRO A 20 -12.95 -1.49 -2.92
CA PRO A 20 -12.84 -1.07 -4.32
C PRO A 20 -11.68 -0.09 -4.57
N TRP A 21 -11.43 0.81 -3.62
CA TRP A 21 -10.32 1.76 -3.73
C TRP A 21 -8.97 1.03 -3.75
N TYR A 22 -8.78 0.10 -2.80
CA TYR A 22 -7.55 -0.70 -2.74
C TYR A 22 -7.40 -1.62 -3.94
N GLN A 23 -8.51 -2.18 -4.42
CA GLN A 23 -8.50 -3.00 -5.63
C GLN A 23 -8.01 -2.20 -6.84
N THR A 24 -8.46 -0.95 -6.98
CA THR A 24 -8.00 -0.07 -8.05
C THR A 24 -6.54 0.33 -7.83
N LEU A 25 -6.17 0.68 -6.60
CA LEU A 25 -4.79 1.05 -6.26
C LEU A 25 -3.82 -0.06 -6.59
N LEU A 26 -4.15 -1.29 -6.20
CA LEU A 26 -3.25 -2.44 -6.33
C LEU A 26 -3.41 -3.18 -7.67
N GLY A 27 -4.41 -2.79 -8.46
CA GLY A 27 -4.61 -3.27 -9.83
C GLY A 27 -5.28 -4.64 -9.93
N ARG A 28 -5.79 -5.18 -8.81
CA ARG A 28 -6.45 -6.49 -8.82
C ARG A 28 -7.27 -6.70 -7.54
N PRO A 29 -8.23 -7.64 -7.58
CA PRO A 29 -9.00 -7.99 -6.39
C PRO A 29 -8.12 -8.59 -5.30
N ALA A 30 -8.61 -8.57 -4.05
CA ALA A 30 -7.93 -9.21 -2.94
C ALA A 30 -7.70 -10.70 -3.23
N ASP A 31 -6.56 -11.20 -2.79
CA ASP A 31 -6.25 -12.63 -2.91
C ASP A 31 -7.09 -13.47 -1.96
N SER A 32 -7.48 -12.88 -0.83
CA SER A 32 -8.23 -13.57 0.21
C SER A 32 -9.11 -12.59 0.95
N VAL A 33 -10.32 -13.01 1.27
CA VAL A 33 -11.24 -12.28 2.16
C VAL A 33 -11.70 -13.30 3.22
N PRO A 34 -10.83 -13.57 4.21
CA PRO A 34 -11.13 -14.64 5.18
C PRO A 34 -12.34 -14.34 6.07
N MET A 35 -12.71 -13.08 6.21
CA MET A 35 -13.92 -12.67 6.91
C MET A 35 -14.40 -11.32 6.34
N ALA A 36 -15.64 -10.95 6.66
CA ALA A 36 -16.27 -9.77 6.08
C ALA A 36 -15.51 -8.47 6.35
N GLU A 37 -14.73 -8.41 7.43
CA GLU A 37 -14.01 -7.22 7.86
C GLU A 37 -12.52 -7.24 7.49
N LEU A 38 -12.06 -8.21 6.69
CA LEU A 38 -10.64 -8.36 6.37
C LEU A 38 -10.44 -8.77 4.93
N ALA A 39 -9.65 -7.99 4.19
CA ALA A 39 -9.21 -8.31 2.83
C ALA A 39 -7.68 -8.35 2.80
N GLU A 40 -7.10 -9.29 2.07
CA GLU A 40 -5.66 -9.50 2.01
C GLU A 40 -5.16 -9.56 0.59
N TRP A 41 -4.04 -8.89 0.33
CA TRP A 41 -3.33 -8.94 -0.95
C TRP A 41 -1.93 -9.47 -0.74
N LYS A 42 -1.54 -10.45 -1.56
CA LYS A 42 -0.18 -10.99 -1.56
C LYS A 42 0.64 -10.31 -2.65
N PHE A 43 1.87 -9.95 -2.32
CA PHE A 43 2.78 -9.34 -3.29
C PHE A 43 3.79 -10.35 -3.81
N GLU A 44 4.34 -10.04 -4.98
CA GLU A 44 5.30 -10.88 -5.69
C GLU A 44 6.52 -11.23 -4.84
N GLY A 45 7.01 -10.27 -4.05
CA GLY A 45 8.15 -10.48 -3.16
C GLY A 45 7.86 -11.29 -1.90
N GLY A 46 6.62 -11.72 -1.70
CA GLY A 46 6.21 -12.55 -0.57
C GLY A 46 5.57 -11.81 0.59
N GLY A 47 5.57 -10.48 0.58
CA GLY A 47 4.87 -9.70 1.59
C GLY A 47 3.36 -9.72 1.36
N TRP A 48 2.61 -9.39 2.40
CA TRP A 48 1.15 -9.29 2.35
C TRP A 48 0.69 -7.94 2.89
N LEU A 49 -0.42 -7.46 2.36
CA LEU A 49 -1.14 -6.32 2.94
C LEU A 49 -2.51 -6.79 3.42
N GLU A 50 -2.82 -6.49 4.68
CA GLU A 50 -4.15 -6.69 5.24
C GLU A 50 -4.84 -5.32 5.35
N VAL A 51 -6.04 -5.22 4.80
CA VAL A 51 -6.90 -4.06 5.00
C VAL A 51 -8.08 -4.54 5.84
N TYR A 52 -8.23 -3.99 7.04
CA TYR A 52 -9.24 -4.48 7.97
C TYR A 52 -10.11 -3.35 8.50
N GLN A 53 -11.35 -3.72 8.85
CA GLN A 53 -12.31 -2.75 9.34
C GLN A 53 -12.17 -2.60 10.86
N LEU A 54 -11.73 -1.42 11.28
CA LEU A 54 -11.67 -1.05 12.69
C LEU A 54 -11.76 0.47 12.77
N PRO A 55 -12.99 1.02 12.88
CA PRO A 55 -13.19 2.48 12.79
C PRO A 55 -12.36 3.29 13.76
N GLU A 56 -12.14 2.78 14.98
CA GLU A 56 -11.37 3.50 16.02
C GLU A 56 -9.92 3.73 15.62
N ARG A 57 -9.36 2.93 14.71
CA ARG A 57 -7.97 3.05 14.29
C ARG A 57 -7.82 3.47 12.84
N ALA A 58 -8.94 3.71 12.16
CA ALA A 58 -8.91 4.07 10.74
C ALA A 58 -8.10 5.35 10.51
N GLY A 59 -7.24 5.33 9.50
CA GLY A 59 -6.44 6.49 9.11
C GLY A 59 -5.17 6.73 9.90
N THR A 60 -4.82 5.84 10.83
CA THR A 60 -3.63 6.02 11.67
C THR A 60 -2.43 5.16 11.23
N GLY A 61 -2.60 4.35 10.21
CA GLY A 61 -1.58 3.41 9.77
C GLY A 61 -0.76 3.91 8.60
N SER A 62 0.27 3.12 8.27
CA SER A 62 1.08 3.37 7.09
C SER A 62 1.71 2.07 6.61
N PHE A 63 2.00 2.02 5.31
CA PHE A 63 2.80 0.93 4.76
C PHE A 63 3.58 1.42 3.55
N THR A 64 4.62 0.67 3.19
CA THR A 64 5.55 1.05 2.14
C THR A 64 5.63 -0.05 1.08
N PRO A 65 4.92 0.07 -0.03
CA PRO A 65 5.12 -0.85 -1.16
C PRO A 65 6.43 -0.54 -1.87
N ALA A 66 7.24 -1.56 -2.09
CA ALA A 66 8.43 -1.43 -2.92
C ALA A 66 8.02 -1.57 -4.38
N VAL A 67 8.47 -0.64 -5.23
CA VAL A 67 8.07 -0.61 -6.64
C VAL A 67 9.31 -0.50 -7.53
N SER A 68 9.14 -0.92 -8.79
CA SER A 68 10.21 -0.82 -9.79
C SER A 68 10.40 0.60 -10.29
N SER A 69 9.35 1.40 -10.33
CA SER A 69 9.40 2.75 -10.90
C SER A 69 8.39 3.67 -10.24
N ILE A 70 8.88 4.72 -9.59
CA ILE A 70 8.03 5.78 -9.04
C ILE A 70 7.32 6.54 -10.19
N ASP A 71 8.01 6.76 -11.31
CA ASP A 71 7.41 7.48 -12.44
C ASP A 71 6.20 6.75 -12.99
N GLU A 72 6.24 5.41 -13.06
CA GLU A 72 5.07 4.63 -13.47
C GLU A 72 3.93 4.78 -12.47
N GLN A 73 4.23 4.81 -11.18
CA GLN A 73 3.20 4.99 -10.15
C GLN A 73 2.57 6.38 -10.23
N VAL A 74 3.38 7.41 -10.46
CA VAL A 74 2.87 8.78 -10.63
C VAL A 74 1.88 8.84 -11.79
N ALA A 75 2.23 8.24 -12.92
CA ALA A 75 1.35 8.23 -14.10
C ALA A 75 0.04 7.47 -13.81
N ARG A 76 0.15 6.31 -13.20
CA ARG A 76 -1.01 5.46 -12.90
C ARG A 76 -1.95 6.11 -11.89
N LEU A 77 -1.39 6.64 -10.81
CA LEU A 77 -2.17 7.26 -9.74
C LEU A 77 -2.79 8.58 -10.20
N GLY A 78 -2.12 9.30 -11.08
CA GLY A 78 -2.69 10.50 -11.70
C GLY A 78 -3.97 10.20 -12.46
N ARG A 79 -4.03 9.05 -13.13
CA ARG A 79 -5.25 8.61 -13.83
C ARG A 79 -6.39 8.26 -12.87
N MET A 80 -6.07 7.98 -11.59
CA MET A 80 -7.05 7.73 -10.54
C MET A 80 -7.46 9.01 -9.80
N ASN A 81 -6.96 10.17 -10.24
CA ASN A 81 -7.16 11.47 -9.56
C ASN A 81 -6.60 11.50 -8.15
N ILE A 82 -5.51 10.79 -7.92
CA ILE A 82 -4.81 10.82 -6.63
C ILE A 82 -3.69 11.86 -6.70
N ASP A 83 -3.56 12.66 -5.64
CA ASP A 83 -2.50 13.67 -5.54
C ASP A 83 -1.14 12.97 -5.44
N THR A 84 -0.24 13.26 -6.40
CA THR A 84 1.11 12.70 -6.46
C THR A 84 2.18 13.74 -6.24
N SER A 85 1.85 14.85 -5.56
CA SER A 85 2.80 15.97 -5.38
C SER A 85 3.85 15.71 -4.30
N GLN A 86 3.59 14.78 -3.35
CA GLN A 86 4.52 14.51 -2.25
C GLN A 86 5.56 13.46 -2.65
N ARG A 87 6.61 13.93 -3.31
CA ARG A 87 7.69 13.07 -3.82
C ARG A 87 9.03 13.51 -3.29
N SER A 88 9.94 12.57 -3.10
CA SER A 88 11.33 12.86 -2.81
C SER A 88 12.25 11.97 -3.65
N ALA A 89 13.44 12.46 -3.95
CA ALA A 89 14.43 11.71 -4.71
C ALA A 89 15.79 11.84 -4.01
N GLY A 90 16.21 10.77 -3.33
CA GLY A 90 17.52 10.68 -2.71
C GLY A 90 18.47 9.89 -3.59
N GLU A 91 19.71 9.73 -3.13
CA GLU A 91 20.72 8.98 -3.88
C GLU A 91 20.36 7.50 -3.99
N LYS A 92 19.76 6.92 -2.95
CA LYS A 92 19.52 5.48 -2.88
C LYS A 92 18.04 5.11 -2.99
N VAL A 93 17.14 6.06 -2.77
CA VAL A 93 15.70 5.77 -2.79
C VAL A 93 14.94 6.98 -3.28
N LYS A 94 13.92 6.71 -4.10
CA LYS A 94 12.90 7.68 -4.48
C LYS A 94 11.61 7.27 -3.79
N THR A 95 10.84 8.23 -3.31
CA THR A 95 9.58 7.96 -2.63
C THR A 95 8.43 8.78 -3.20
N LEU A 96 7.23 8.22 -3.05
CA LEU A 96 5.99 8.91 -3.37
C LEU A 96 5.00 8.59 -2.25
N MET A 97 4.54 9.64 -1.56
CA MET A 97 3.59 9.49 -0.45
C MET A 97 2.20 9.86 -0.92
N ILE A 98 1.25 8.97 -0.69
CA ILE A 98 -0.18 9.24 -0.87
C ILE A 98 -0.94 8.87 0.40
N THR A 99 -2.21 9.22 0.46
CA THR A 99 -3.10 8.79 1.54
C THR A 99 -4.31 8.08 0.96
N ASP A 100 -4.81 7.09 1.70
CA ASP A 100 -6.08 6.48 1.33
C ASP A 100 -7.25 7.39 1.79
N PRO A 101 -8.50 7.06 1.42
CA PRO A 101 -9.65 7.91 1.81
C PRO A 101 -9.84 8.11 3.31
N ASP A 102 -9.32 7.21 4.14
CA ASP A 102 -9.41 7.34 5.60
C ASP A 102 -8.21 8.08 6.21
N GLY A 103 -7.16 8.33 5.43
CA GLY A 103 -5.97 9.04 5.88
C GLY A 103 -4.77 8.16 6.17
N ASN A 104 -4.84 6.86 5.93
CA ASN A 104 -3.66 5.99 6.06
C ASN A 104 -2.60 6.41 5.05
N HIS A 105 -1.34 6.40 5.45
CA HIS A 105 -0.23 6.80 4.59
C HIS A 105 0.32 5.62 3.80
N ILE A 106 0.55 5.83 2.52
CA ILE A 106 1.12 4.81 1.63
C ILE A 106 2.35 5.44 0.98
N ALA A 107 3.53 4.93 1.32
CA ALA A 107 4.79 5.45 0.83
C ALA A 107 5.40 4.46 -0.16
N PHE A 108 5.19 4.71 -1.45
CA PHE A 108 5.86 3.91 -2.49
C PHE A 108 7.35 4.21 -2.45
N ALA A 109 8.17 3.17 -2.58
CA ALA A 109 9.62 3.33 -2.57
C ALA A 109 10.26 2.57 -3.73
N GLU A 110 11.11 3.27 -4.46
CA GLU A 110 11.93 2.70 -5.52
C GLU A 110 13.38 2.81 -5.05
N THR A 111 14.06 1.68 -4.89
CA THR A 111 15.45 1.67 -4.47
C THR A 111 16.37 1.37 -5.64
N THR A 112 17.55 2.01 -5.64
CA THR A 112 18.62 1.70 -6.57
C THR A 112 19.72 0.90 -5.88
N ASP A 113 19.59 0.69 -4.57
CA ASP A 113 20.58 -0.08 -3.78
C ASP A 113 20.08 -1.52 -3.66
N PRO A 114 20.84 -2.51 -4.19
CA PRO A 114 20.40 -3.91 -4.15
C PRO A 114 20.32 -4.49 -2.73
N HIS A 115 20.87 -3.80 -1.74
CA HIS A 115 20.79 -4.22 -0.33
C HIS A 115 19.59 -3.68 0.41
N MET A 116 18.80 -2.82 -0.22
CA MET A 116 17.57 -2.28 0.39
C MET A 116 16.36 -3.11 -0.04
N ALA A 117 15.27 -2.99 0.71
CA ALA A 117 14.04 -3.73 0.44
C ALA A 117 13.49 -3.41 -0.96
N GLN A 118 13.09 -4.47 -1.63
CA GLN A 118 12.47 -4.39 -2.96
C GLN A 118 11.22 -5.24 -3.01
#